data_448bd66a17165fc278f74eacab0958de
#
_entry.id   448bd66a17165fc278f74eacab0958de
#
_cell.length_a   1.000
_cell.length_b   1.000
_cell.length_c   1.000
_cell.angle_alpha   90.00
_cell.angle_beta   90.00
_cell.angle_gamma   90.00
#
_symmetry.space_group_name_H-M   'P 1'
#
loop_
_entity.id
_entity.type
_entity.pdbx_description
1 polymer ?
#
loop_
_entity_poly.entity_id
_entity_poly.type
_entity_poly.pdbx_seq_one_letter_code
_entity_poly.pdbx_strand_id
1 'polypeptide(L)'
;MSHTGQITKTISLKSLGITSKSVHYQCSPDQLHKKTIALNQGVEASSGALAINTGEFTGRSPKDRFIVKDAITKDKVWCGDINIPFSPEAFDHLYTKVITYLNDKELYVRDAYVCADPSYRVNIRVINEYPWSNFFAYNMFMRPSASELENFTPEWTIVNAPGFMANAKVDGTRQHNFAILNFTKKIALIGGTGYTGEIKKGIFSALNFILPVYKNTLPMHCSANVGKDGETSIFFGLSGTGKTTL
;
A
#
# COMPACT_ATOMS: atom_id res chain seq x y z
N MET A 1 -2.32 -8.63 -27.09
CA MET A 1 -2.09 -7.30 -27.69
C MET A 1 -1.31 -6.47 -26.65
N SER A 2 -0.04 -6.20 -26.94
CA SER A 2 0.88 -5.50 -26.04
C SER A 2 0.70 -4.00 -26.22
N HIS A 3 0.04 -3.34 -25.28
CA HIS A 3 0.07 -1.87 -25.21
C HIS A 3 1.33 -1.44 -24.46
N THR A 4 2.46 -1.34 -25.18
CA THR A 4 3.68 -0.69 -24.73
C THR A 4 3.65 0.79 -25.09
N GLY A 5 2.69 1.52 -24.56
CA GLY A 5 2.73 2.96 -24.53
C GLY A 5 3.49 3.39 -23.28
N GLN A 6 4.74 3.82 -23.45
CA GLN A 6 5.53 4.41 -22.37
C GLN A 6 4.86 5.73 -21.98
N ILE A 7 4.20 5.77 -20.80
CA ILE A 7 3.61 7.02 -20.30
C ILE A 7 4.77 7.88 -19.79
N THR A 8 5.17 8.87 -20.59
CA THR A 8 6.23 9.84 -20.25
C THR A 8 5.73 11.00 -19.38
N LYS A 9 4.69 10.76 -18.58
CA LYS A 9 4.16 11.79 -17.69
C LYS A 9 5.11 12.00 -16.51
N THR A 10 5.67 13.20 -16.40
CA THR A 10 6.37 13.62 -15.19
C THR A 10 5.34 13.99 -14.13
N ILE A 11 5.33 13.25 -13.00
CA ILE A 11 4.47 13.57 -11.88
C ILE A 11 5.22 14.40 -10.85
N SER A 12 4.53 15.34 -10.25
CA SER A 12 5.06 16.10 -9.11
C SER A 12 4.62 15.47 -7.79
N LEU A 13 5.57 15.21 -6.92
CA LEU A 13 5.34 14.73 -5.55
C LEU A 13 5.59 15.84 -4.51
N LYS A 14 5.76 17.09 -4.96
CA LYS A 14 6.08 18.24 -4.09
C LYS A 14 5.02 18.51 -3.02
N SER A 15 3.75 18.26 -3.33
CA SER A 15 2.65 18.40 -2.36
C SER A 15 2.77 17.43 -1.17
N LEU A 16 3.52 16.35 -1.33
CA LEU A 16 3.85 15.38 -0.28
C LEU A 16 5.19 15.67 0.40
N GLY A 17 5.88 16.74 0.00
CA GLY A 17 7.23 17.08 0.48
C GLY A 17 8.36 16.28 -0.18
N ILE A 18 8.04 15.46 -1.19
CA ILE A 18 9.02 14.62 -1.90
C ILE A 18 9.65 15.42 -3.03
N THR A 19 10.98 15.54 -2.97
CA THR A 19 11.82 16.26 -3.94
C THR A 19 12.84 15.37 -4.64
N SER A 20 12.70 14.04 -4.52
CA SER A 20 13.58 13.09 -5.21
C SER A 20 13.70 13.43 -6.70
N LYS A 21 14.94 13.38 -7.20
CA LYS A 21 15.27 13.66 -8.61
C LYS A 21 15.04 12.45 -9.53
N SER A 22 14.88 11.27 -8.97
CA SER A 22 14.70 10.01 -9.71
C SER A 22 13.36 9.39 -9.37
N VAL A 23 12.34 9.70 -10.17
CA VAL A 23 10.98 9.18 -10.01
C VAL A 23 10.57 8.41 -11.26
N HIS A 24 10.33 7.12 -11.10
CA HIS A 24 9.86 6.21 -12.14
C HIS A 24 8.35 6.03 -12.02
N TYR A 25 7.61 6.50 -13.01
CA TYR A 25 6.15 6.48 -12.99
C TYR A 25 5.58 5.40 -13.91
N GLN A 26 4.64 4.59 -13.40
CA GLN A 26 3.92 3.55 -14.13
C GLN A 26 4.81 2.57 -14.89
N CYS A 27 5.96 2.20 -14.31
CA CYS A 27 6.85 1.21 -14.91
C CYS A 27 6.11 -0.10 -15.22
N SER A 28 6.45 -0.71 -16.36
CA SER A 28 5.94 -2.03 -16.73
C SER A 28 6.51 -3.13 -15.80
N PRO A 29 5.87 -4.31 -15.71
CA PRO A 29 6.41 -5.46 -15.00
C PRO A 29 7.85 -5.81 -15.42
N ASP A 30 8.11 -5.81 -16.72
CA ASP A 30 9.43 -6.11 -17.28
C ASP A 30 10.51 -5.09 -16.83
N GLN A 31 10.17 -3.79 -16.84
CA GLN A 31 11.07 -2.74 -16.34
C GLN A 31 11.36 -2.91 -14.84
N LEU A 32 10.33 -3.20 -14.04
CA LEU A 32 10.48 -3.39 -12.59
C LEU A 32 11.28 -4.66 -12.26
N HIS A 33 11.03 -5.74 -12.98
CA HIS A 33 11.78 -6.99 -12.88
C HIS A 33 13.26 -6.78 -13.17
N LYS A 34 13.59 -6.25 -14.35
CA LYS A 34 14.97 -5.97 -14.77
C LYS A 34 15.69 -5.03 -13.79
N LYS A 35 15.00 -4.00 -13.31
CA LYS A 35 15.56 -3.06 -12.34
C LYS A 35 15.85 -3.74 -11.00
N THR A 36 14.95 -4.62 -10.54
CA THR A 36 15.15 -5.38 -9.30
C THR A 36 16.41 -6.25 -9.37
N ILE A 37 16.60 -6.98 -10.49
CA ILE A 37 17.78 -7.80 -10.71
C ILE A 37 19.04 -6.93 -10.79
N ALA A 38 19.01 -5.83 -11.55
CA ALA A 38 20.15 -4.93 -11.71
C ALA A 38 20.59 -4.27 -10.39
N LEU A 39 19.67 -4.09 -9.44
CA LEU A 39 19.94 -3.57 -8.10
C LEU A 39 20.33 -4.67 -7.08
N ASN A 40 20.46 -5.93 -7.51
CA ASN A 40 20.72 -7.09 -6.66
C ASN A 40 19.70 -7.23 -5.50
N GLN A 41 18.43 -6.85 -5.73
CA GLN A 41 17.37 -6.91 -4.73
C GLN A 41 16.52 -8.18 -4.83
N GLY A 42 16.80 -9.06 -5.77
CA GLY A 42 16.13 -10.32 -5.98
C GLY A 42 16.86 -11.20 -6.96
N VAL A 43 16.38 -12.43 -7.10
CA VAL A 43 16.90 -13.40 -8.07
C VAL A 43 15.76 -13.95 -8.92
N GLU A 44 16.08 -14.27 -10.17
CA GLU A 44 15.12 -14.92 -11.07
C GLU A 44 15.17 -16.44 -10.85
N ALA A 45 14.03 -17.03 -10.59
CA ALA A 45 13.87 -18.49 -10.53
C ALA A 45 13.86 -19.08 -11.96
N SER A 46 14.07 -20.38 -12.08
CA SER A 46 14.02 -21.09 -13.36
C SER A 46 12.70 -20.95 -14.14
N SER A 47 11.61 -20.64 -13.43
CA SER A 47 10.29 -20.35 -14.02
C SER A 47 10.14 -18.91 -14.55
N GLY A 48 11.15 -18.05 -14.40
CA GLY A 48 11.06 -16.62 -14.67
C GLY A 48 10.41 -15.80 -13.55
N ALA A 49 10.02 -16.43 -12.45
CA ALA A 49 9.46 -15.72 -11.29
C ALA A 49 10.56 -14.99 -10.51
N LEU A 50 10.22 -13.81 -10.00
CA LEU A 50 11.12 -13.01 -9.17
C LEU A 50 11.03 -13.46 -7.71
N ALA A 51 12.13 -13.95 -7.15
CA ALA A 51 12.26 -14.32 -5.76
C ALA A 51 12.92 -13.18 -4.97
N ILE A 52 12.26 -12.72 -3.89
CA ILE A 52 12.69 -11.60 -3.07
C ILE A 52 12.90 -12.06 -1.63
N ASN A 53 14.04 -11.68 -1.05
CA ASN A 53 14.24 -11.76 0.39
C ASN A 53 13.69 -10.49 1.03
N THR A 54 12.61 -10.61 1.81
CA THR A 54 11.96 -9.48 2.48
C THR A 54 12.62 -9.10 3.80
N GLY A 55 13.74 -9.75 4.16
CA GLY A 55 14.48 -9.50 5.39
C GLY A 55 13.84 -10.11 6.62
N GLU A 56 13.92 -9.42 7.75
CA GLU A 56 13.42 -9.88 9.06
C GLU A 56 11.93 -10.19 9.07
N PHE A 57 11.13 -9.35 8.36
CA PHE A 57 9.67 -9.51 8.33
C PHE A 57 9.24 -10.25 7.06
N THR A 58 8.90 -11.52 7.21
CA THR A 58 8.36 -12.38 6.14
C THR A 58 6.84 -12.46 6.14
N GLY A 59 6.19 -11.75 7.07
CA GLY A 59 4.75 -11.71 7.25
C GLY A 59 4.29 -10.41 7.91
N ARG A 60 3.00 -10.34 8.21
CA ARG A 60 2.41 -9.17 8.88
C ARG A 60 2.90 -9.04 10.32
N SER A 61 3.11 -7.79 10.75
CA SER A 61 3.38 -7.43 12.14
C SER A 61 2.14 -6.80 12.80
N PRO A 62 1.23 -7.59 13.39
CA PRO A 62 -0.05 -7.07 13.89
C PRO A 62 0.08 -5.98 14.95
N LYS A 63 1.13 -6.05 15.77
CA LYS A 63 1.40 -5.10 16.87
C LYS A 63 2.14 -3.83 16.40
N ASP A 64 2.45 -3.70 15.12
CA ASP A 64 3.16 -2.56 14.55
C ASP A 64 2.27 -1.80 13.55
N ARG A 65 0.95 -1.93 13.72
CA ARG A 65 -0.05 -1.23 12.93
C ARG A 65 -0.79 -0.24 13.80
N PHE A 66 -0.82 0.99 13.31
CA PHE A 66 -1.33 2.13 14.05
C PHE A 66 -2.37 2.88 13.24
N ILE A 67 -3.28 3.55 13.95
CA ILE A 67 -4.25 4.48 13.36
C ILE A 67 -4.09 5.82 14.06
N VAL A 68 -3.91 6.90 13.28
CA VAL A 68 -3.84 8.23 13.84
C VAL A 68 -5.18 8.56 14.50
N LYS A 69 -5.13 8.87 15.80
CA LYS A 69 -6.30 9.21 16.59
C LYS A 69 -6.54 10.72 16.54
N ASP A 70 -7.43 11.14 15.68
CA ASP A 70 -7.78 12.54 15.43
C ASP A 70 -9.31 12.75 15.43
N ALA A 71 -9.77 13.90 14.97
CA ALA A 71 -11.19 14.24 14.93
C ALA A 71 -12.04 13.27 14.08
N ILE A 72 -11.45 12.63 13.07
CA ILE A 72 -12.14 11.67 12.18
C ILE A 72 -12.32 10.32 12.88
N THR A 73 -11.30 9.86 13.59
CA THR A 73 -11.17 8.47 14.06
C THR A 73 -11.52 8.29 15.54
N LYS A 74 -11.39 9.33 16.37
CA LYS A 74 -11.46 9.25 17.85
C LYS A 74 -12.72 8.58 18.38
N ASP A 75 -13.88 8.81 17.71
CA ASP A 75 -15.19 8.31 18.15
C ASP A 75 -15.74 7.19 17.24
N LYS A 76 -15.00 6.81 16.18
CA LYS A 76 -15.45 5.84 15.16
C LYS A 76 -14.57 4.61 15.06
N VAL A 77 -13.35 4.66 15.58
CA VAL A 77 -12.43 3.54 15.61
C VAL A 77 -12.33 3.00 17.03
N TRP A 78 -12.63 1.73 17.18
CA TRP A 78 -12.34 1.05 18.44
C TRP A 78 -10.83 0.83 18.56
N CYS A 79 -10.20 1.60 19.43
CA CYS A 79 -8.78 1.50 19.76
C CYS A 79 -8.53 0.42 20.82
N GLY A 80 -7.47 -0.35 20.67
CA GLY A 80 -7.04 -1.42 21.56
C GLY A 80 -5.79 -2.09 21.03
N ASP A 81 -5.64 -3.36 21.32
CA ASP A 81 -4.44 -4.16 20.94
C ASP A 81 -4.28 -4.35 19.43
N ILE A 82 -5.34 -4.17 18.66
CA ILE A 82 -5.34 -4.36 17.19
C ILE A 82 -5.27 -3.01 16.47
N ASN A 83 -6.10 -2.05 16.86
CA ASN A 83 -6.10 -0.69 16.32
C ASN A 83 -5.36 0.20 17.32
N ILE A 84 -4.04 0.18 17.27
CA ILE A 84 -3.19 0.92 18.20
C ILE A 84 -3.26 2.41 17.84
N PRO A 85 -3.64 3.29 18.78
CA PRO A 85 -3.72 4.72 18.50
C PRO A 85 -2.31 5.32 18.31
N PHE A 86 -2.21 6.27 17.37
CA PHE A 86 -1.01 7.04 17.12
C PHE A 86 -1.34 8.53 17.18
N SER A 87 -0.45 9.37 17.76
CA SER A 87 -0.76 10.79 17.83
C SER A 87 -0.52 11.50 16.48
N PRO A 88 -1.30 12.54 16.15
CA PRO A 88 -1.08 13.33 14.93
C PRO A 88 0.34 13.94 14.88
N GLU A 89 0.86 14.42 16.01
CA GLU A 89 2.17 15.04 16.12
C GLU A 89 3.30 14.02 15.87
N ALA A 90 3.18 12.82 16.47
CA ALA A 90 4.13 11.74 16.23
C ALA A 90 4.09 11.28 14.77
N PHE A 91 2.90 11.24 14.16
CA PHE A 91 2.78 10.95 12.74
C PHE A 91 3.49 11.98 11.88
N ASP A 92 3.30 13.27 12.14
CA ASP A 92 3.91 14.34 11.35
C ASP A 92 5.43 14.35 11.48
N HIS A 93 5.94 14.09 12.68
CA HIS A 93 7.37 13.93 12.93
C HIS A 93 7.94 12.75 12.13
N LEU A 94 7.36 11.57 12.27
CA LEU A 94 7.81 10.35 11.58
C LEU A 94 7.66 10.48 10.06
N TYR A 95 6.55 11.05 9.58
CA TYR A 95 6.32 11.32 8.16
C TYR A 95 7.44 12.19 7.58
N THR A 96 7.77 13.29 8.25
CA THR A 96 8.86 14.18 7.81
C THR A 96 10.19 13.45 7.69
N LYS A 97 10.52 12.58 8.66
CA LYS A 97 11.75 11.77 8.61
C LYS A 97 11.74 10.78 7.43
N VAL A 98 10.62 10.10 7.20
CA VAL A 98 10.47 9.16 6.06
C VAL A 98 10.60 9.90 4.73
N ILE A 99 9.97 11.06 4.58
CA ILE A 99 10.05 11.85 3.35
C ILE A 99 11.48 12.36 3.12
N THR A 100 12.14 12.85 4.16
CA THR A 100 13.56 13.26 4.08
C THR A 100 14.44 12.10 3.61
N TYR A 101 14.26 10.91 4.19
CA TYR A 101 14.97 9.70 3.75
C TYR A 101 14.71 9.35 2.29
N LEU A 102 13.46 9.44 1.83
CA LEU A 102 13.07 9.11 0.46
C LEU A 102 13.58 10.11 -0.58
N ASN A 103 13.90 11.35 -0.17
CA ASN A 103 14.41 12.37 -1.10
C ASN A 103 15.77 12.01 -1.71
N ASP A 104 16.55 11.16 -1.05
CA ASP A 104 17.84 10.67 -1.52
C ASP A 104 17.74 9.32 -2.30
N LYS A 105 16.52 8.84 -2.57
CA LYS A 105 16.27 7.54 -3.19
C LYS A 105 15.68 7.66 -4.60
N GLU A 106 15.90 6.62 -5.41
CA GLU A 106 15.04 6.35 -6.55
C GLU A 106 13.67 5.92 -6.07
N LEU A 107 12.62 6.46 -6.67
CA LEU A 107 11.25 6.15 -6.28
C LEU A 107 10.47 5.57 -7.45
N TYR A 108 9.65 4.58 -7.14
CA TYR A 108 8.75 3.92 -8.08
C TYR A 108 7.31 4.27 -7.71
N VAL A 109 6.62 4.94 -8.62
CA VAL A 109 5.29 5.49 -8.35
C VAL A 109 4.26 4.89 -9.28
N ARG A 110 3.14 4.49 -8.68
CA ARG A 110 2.02 3.91 -9.40
C ARG A 110 0.71 4.51 -8.95
N ASP A 111 -0.08 4.98 -9.92
CA ASP A 111 -1.48 5.31 -9.74
C ASP A 111 -2.32 4.07 -10.08
N ALA A 112 -3.29 3.77 -9.24
CA ALA A 112 -4.09 2.56 -9.33
C ALA A 112 -5.46 2.75 -8.68
N TYR A 113 -6.33 1.75 -8.80
CA TYR A 113 -7.63 1.71 -8.14
C TYR A 113 -7.73 0.61 -7.11
N VAL A 114 -8.52 0.85 -6.07
CA VAL A 114 -9.07 -0.16 -5.17
C VAL A 114 -10.58 -0.14 -5.25
N CYS A 115 -11.22 -1.27 -5.02
CA CYS A 115 -12.61 -1.60 -5.34
C CYS A 115 -12.92 -1.66 -6.85
N ALA A 116 -13.48 -2.78 -7.27
CA ALA A 116 -13.82 -3.02 -8.67
C ALA A 116 -15.05 -2.22 -9.10
N ASP A 117 -16.07 -2.14 -8.23
CA ASP A 117 -17.28 -1.37 -8.50
C ASP A 117 -16.95 0.14 -8.49
N PRO A 118 -17.26 0.86 -9.58
CA PRO A 118 -17.01 2.29 -9.69
C PRO A 118 -17.65 3.14 -8.57
N SER A 119 -18.78 2.71 -8.00
CA SER A 119 -19.48 3.42 -6.91
C SER A 119 -18.68 3.44 -5.60
N TYR A 120 -17.77 2.49 -5.42
CA TYR A 120 -16.93 2.33 -4.25
C TYR A 120 -15.44 2.51 -4.53
N ARG A 121 -15.11 2.77 -5.80
CA ARG A 121 -13.72 2.91 -6.26
C ARG A 121 -13.03 4.06 -5.55
N VAL A 122 -11.79 3.81 -5.13
CA VAL A 122 -10.91 4.80 -4.52
C VAL A 122 -9.62 4.86 -5.33
N ASN A 123 -9.24 6.06 -5.74
CA ASN A 123 -8.02 6.34 -6.46
C ASN A 123 -6.84 6.34 -5.48
N ILE A 124 -5.84 5.53 -5.74
CA ILE A 124 -4.66 5.44 -4.88
C ILE A 124 -3.39 5.77 -5.65
N ARG A 125 -2.43 6.39 -4.96
CA ARG A 125 -1.05 6.52 -5.42
C ARG A 125 -0.15 5.70 -4.51
N VAL A 126 0.65 4.81 -5.08
CA VAL A 126 1.62 4.01 -4.34
C VAL A 126 3.01 4.52 -4.68
N ILE A 127 3.76 4.94 -3.66
CA ILE A 127 5.13 5.42 -3.74
C ILE A 127 6.02 4.41 -3.03
N ASN A 128 6.90 3.77 -3.76
CA ASN A 128 7.76 2.70 -3.25
C ASN A 128 9.24 3.08 -3.40
N GLU A 129 10.02 2.76 -2.39
CA GLU A 129 11.49 2.81 -2.44
C GLU A 129 12.06 1.73 -3.36
N TYR A 130 11.44 0.55 -3.41
CA TYR A 130 11.96 -0.59 -4.17
C TYR A 130 11.11 -0.92 -5.41
N PRO A 131 11.75 -1.27 -6.55
CA PRO A 131 11.03 -1.63 -7.77
C PRO A 131 10.14 -2.86 -7.60
N TRP A 132 10.59 -3.88 -6.87
CA TRP A 132 9.80 -5.09 -6.61
C TRP A 132 8.56 -4.84 -5.72
N SER A 133 8.60 -3.86 -4.83
CA SER A 133 7.41 -3.43 -4.08
C SER A 133 6.38 -2.77 -5.00
N ASN A 134 6.83 -2.01 -6.00
CA ASN A 134 5.96 -1.43 -7.03
C ASN A 134 5.43 -2.50 -7.99
N PHE A 135 6.22 -3.55 -8.26
CA PHE A 135 5.77 -4.71 -9.03
C PHE A 135 4.66 -5.47 -8.29
N PHE A 136 4.79 -5.64 -6.98
CA PHE A 136 3.69 -6.17 -6.16
C PHE A 136 2.43 -5.31 -6.30
N ALA A 137 2.54 -3.98 -6.20
CA ALA A 137 1.41 -3.06 -6.35
C ALA A 137 0.77 -3.17 -7.75
N TYR A 138 1.57 -3.34 -8.81
CA TYR A 138 1.06 -3.60 -10.17
C TYR A 138 0.17 -4.85 -10.24
N ASN A 139 0.57 -5.93 -9.59
CA ASN A 139 -0.18 -7.19 -9.59
C ASN A 139 -1.41 -7.15 -8.66
N MET A 140 -1.36 -6.32 -7.62
CA MET A 140 -2.35 -6.32 -6.54
C MET A 140 -3.52 -5.38 -6.78
N PHE A 141 -3.29 -4.25 -7.45
CA PHE A 141 -4.30 -3.21 -7.63
C PHE A 141 -4.81 -3.14 -9.08
N MET A 142 -6.01 -2.61 -9.23
CA MET A 142 -6.58 -2.39 -10.54
C MET A 142 -5.85 -1.26 -11.26
N ARG A 143 -5.61 -1.45 -12.54
CA ARG A 143 -4.81 -0.55 -13.38
C ARG A 143 -5.72 0.40 -14.16
N PRO A 144 -5.56 1.73 -14.00
CA PRO A 144 -6.21 2.70 -14.88
C PRO A 144 -5.74 2.52 -16.33
N SER A 145 -6.61 2.85 -17.27
CA SER A 145 -6.24 3.00 -18.68
C SER A 145 -5.32 4.22 -18.89
N ALA A 146 -4.68 4.31 -20.04
CA ALA A 146 -3.82 5.45 -20.37
C ALA A 146 -4.59 6.79 -20.32
N SER A 147 -5.82 6.81 -20.81
CA SER A 147 -6.68 8.01 -20.79
C SER A 147 -7.09 8.42 -19.36
N GLU A 148 -7.37 7.44 -18.49
CA GLU A 148 -7.69 7.73 -17.08
C GLU A 148 -6.47 8.28 -16.32
N LEU A 149 -5.25 7.85 -16.69
CA LEU A 149 -4.03 8.35 -16.08
C LEU A 149 -3.70 9.80 -16.44
N GLU A 150 -4.20 10.33 -17.54
CA GLU A 150 -3.95 11.73 -17.95
C GLU A 150 -4.44 12.73 -16.90
N ASN A 151 -5.61 12.48 -16.31
CA ASN A 151 -6.27 13.34 -15.33
C ASN A 151 -6.37 12.67 -13.94
N PHE A 152 -5.54 11.67 -13.66
CA PHE A 152 -5.63 10.92 -12.43
C PHE A 152 -5.30 11.77 -11.21
N THR A 153 -6.23 11.82 -10.27
CA THR A 153 -6.07 12.47 -8.98
C THR A 153 -6.19 11.43 -7.87
N PRO A 154 -5.13 11.14 -7.13
CA PRO A 154 -5.19 10.19 -6.02
C PRO A 154 -6.00 10.76 -4.86
N GLU A 155 -6.85 9.92 -4.27
CA GLU A 155 -7.56 10.20 -3.02
C GLU A 155 -6.76 9.74 -1.81
N TRP A 156 -6.02 8.64 -1.96
CA TRP A 156 -5.13 8.10 -0.93
C TRP A 156 -3.73 7.91 -1.47
N THR A 157 -2.75 8.11 -0.59
CA THR A 157 -1.34 7.87 -0.90
C THR A 157 -0.80 6.78 0.02
N ILE A 158 -0.15 5.78 -0.55
CA ILE A 158 0.60 4.75 0.18
C ILE A 158 2.08 5.10 0.01
N VAL A 159 2.76 5.43 1.09
CA VAL A 159 4.20 5.68 1.14
C VAL A 159 4.86 4.45 1.76
N ASN A 160 5.69 3.77 0.98
CA ASN A 160 6.35 2.53 1.40
C ASN A 160 7.87 2.67 1.30
N ALA A 161 8.51 2.75 2.44
CA ALA A 161 9.93 2.93 2.65
C ALA A 161 10.53 1.76 3.46
N PRO A 162 10.70 0.56 2.87
CA PRO A 162 11.16 -0.62 3.61
C PRO A 162 12.53 -0.44 4.28
N GLY A 163 13.42 0.35 3.68
CA GLY A 163 14.76 0.61 4.20
C GLY A 163 14.81 1.68 5.32
N PHE A 164 13.71 2.39 5.58
CA PHE A 164 13.65 3.34 6.69
C PHE A 164 13.34 2.62 8.01
N MET A 165 14.26 2.66 8.95
CA MET A 165 14.11 2.08 10.28
C MET A 165 13.74 3.15 11.30
N ALA A 166 12.54 3.06 11.90
CA ALA A 166 12.14 3.95 12.97
C ALA A 166 12.93 3.70 14.27
N ASN A 167 13.11 4.76 15.04
CA ASN A 167 13.65 4.64 16.40
C ASN A 167 12.48 4.64 17.39
N ALA A 168 12.16 3.48 17.94
CA ALA A 168 11.05 3.30 18.87
C ALA A 168 11.05 4.26 20.08
N LYS A 169 12.23 4.74 20.50
CA LYS A 169 12.35 5.66 21.66
C LYS A 169 11.88 7.08 21.37
N VAL A 170 11.85 7.48 20.10
CA VAL A 170 11.54 8.87 19.71
C VAL A 170 10.44 9.01 18.66
N ASP A 171 10.17 7.93 17.89
CA ASP A 171 9.24 7.99 16.78
C ASP A 171 7.82 7.48 17.13
N GLY A 172 7.61 7.05 18.38
CA GLY A 172 6.31 6.58 18.86
C GLY A 172 5.92 5.17 18.40
N THR A 173 6.76 4.48 17.67
CA THR A 173 6.56 3.10 17.22
C THR A 173 6.98 2.09 18.29
N ARG A 174 6.48 0.85 18.22
CA ARG A 174 6.90 -0.21 19.14
C ARG A 174 8.33 -0.69 18.87
N GLN A 175 8.70 -0.75 17.60
CA GLN A 175 10.01 -1.14 17.10
C GLN A 175 10.31 -0.41 15.78
N HIS A 176 11.29 -0.86 15.01
CA HIS A 176 11.74 -0.15 13.81
C HIS A 176 10.79 -0.24 12.60
N ASN A 177 9.91 -1.26 12.54
CA ASN A 177 8.90 -1.36 11.50
C ASN A 177 7.56 -0.77 11.94
N PHE A 178 6.79 -0.29 10.99
CA PHE A 178 5.48 0.31 11.24
C PHE A 178 4.61 0.34 9.99
N ALA A 179 3.30 0.34 10.22
CA ALA A 179 2.29 0.66 9.21
C ALA A 179 1.23 1.55 9.87
N ILE A 180 1.15 2.81 9.48
CA ILE A 180 0.31 3.83 10.11
C ILE A 180 -0.70 4.37 9.11
N LEU A 181 -1.99 4.41 9.48
CA LEU A 181 -3.04 5.04 8.71
C LEU A 181 -3.39 6.41 9.28
N ASN A 182 -3.32 7.44 8.45
CA ASN A 182 -3.80 8.78 8.75
C ASN A 182 -4.99 9.10 7.84
N PHE A 183 -6.19 9.14 8.40
CA PHE A 183 -7.42 9.37 7.64
C PHE A 183 -7.61 10.84 7.25
N THR A 184 -7.17 11.77 8.08
CA THR A 184 -7.22 13.22 7.76
C THR A 184 -6.32 13.56 6.57
N LYS A 185 -5.10 13.01 6.55
CA LYS A 185 -4.15 13.23 5.45
C LYS A 185 -4.34 12.24 4.29
N LYS A 186 -5.16 11.20 4.48
CA LYS A 186 -5.38 10.10 3.54
C LYS A 186 -4.06 9.43 3.12
N ILE A 187 -3.22 9.13 4.10
CA ILE A 187 -1.90 8.53 3.93
C ILE A 187 -1.82 7.21 4.69
N ALA A 188 -1.34 6.17 4.01
CA ALA A 188 -0.81 4.95 4.62
C ALA A 188 0.72 5.03 4.59
N LEU A 189 1.36 5.15 5.74
CA LEU A 189 2.80 5.25 5.90
C LEU A 189 3.36 3.92 6.39
N ILE A 190 4.25 3.30 5.59
CA ILE A 190 4.81 1.97 5.86
C ILE A 190 6.33 2.08 5.80
N GLY A 191 7.02 1.61 6.84
CA GLY A 191 8.47 1.60 6.90
C GLY A 191 9.03 0.42 7.68
N GLY A 192 10.32 0.15 7.53
CA GLY A 192 11.08 -0.86 8.28
C GLY A 192 10.69 -2.31 7.99
N THR A 193 9.91 -2.58 6.94
CA THR A 193 9.51 -3.92 6.55
C THR A 193 9.50 -4.10 5.03
N GLY A 194 10.13 -5.17 4.56
CA GLY A 194 10.06 -5.60 3.16
C GLY A 194 8.80 -6.40 2.83
N TYR A 195 7.97 -6.76 3.81
CA TYR A 195 6.76 -7.52 3.56
C TYR A 195 5.71 -6.68 2.80
N THR A 196 5.58 -6.94 1.51
CA THR A 196 4.70 -6.17 0.60
C THR A 196 3.22 -6.27 0.94
N GLY A 197 2.81 -7.29 1.68
CA GLY A 197 1.42 -7.46 2.10
C GLY A 197 0.89 -6.30 2.93
N GLU A 198 1.75 -5.49 3.58
CA GLU A 198 1.31 -4.27 4.29
C GLU A 198 0.78 -3.20 3.34
N ILE A 199 1.30 -3.11 2.09
CA ILE A 199 0.79 -2.19 1.06
C ILE A 199 -0.70 -2.48 0.78
N LYS A 200 -1.03 -3.76 0.53
CA LYS A 200 -2.41 -4.21 0.31
C LYS A 200 -3.27 -4.02 1.56
N LYS A 201 -2.75 -4.47 2.70
CA LYS A 201 -3.52 -4.50 3.95
C LYS A 201 -3.73 -3.13 4.55
N GLY A 202 -2.83 -2.17 4.33
CA GLY A 202 -3.03 -0.79 4.74
C GLY A 202 -4.28 -0.18 4.09
N ILE A 203 -4.37 -0.23 2.77
CA ILE A 203 -5.55 0.34 2.07
C ILE A 203 -6.80 -0.51 2.31
N PHE A 204 -6.70 -1.83 2.48
CA PHE A 204 -7.83 -2.66 2.87
C PHE A 204 -8.36 -2.25 4.26
N SER A 205 -7.50 -1.96 5.22
CA SER A 205 -7.92 -1.45 6.53
C SER A 205 -8.57 -0.06 6.43
N ALA A 206 -8.06 0.81 5.54
CA ALA A 206 -8.71 2.09 5.26
C ALA A 206 -10.13 1.90 4.70
N LEU A 207 -10.34 0.96 3.78
CA LEU A 207 -11.65 0.64 3.23
C LEU A 207 -12.61 0.07 4.29
N ASN A 208 -12.11 -0.71 5.26
CA ASN A 208 -12.91 -1.20 6.39
C ASN A 208 -13.43 -0.08 7.31
N PHE A 209 -12.88 1.11 7.21
CA PHE A 209 -13.41 2.32 7.84
C PHE A 209 -14.28 3.14 6.88
N ILE A 210 -13.78 3.41 5.67
CA ILE A 210 -14.44 4.28 4.69
C ILE A 210 -15.79 3.74 4.27
N LEU A 211 -15.87 2.44 3.94
CA LEU A 211 -17.09 1.84 3.39
C LEU A 211 -18.25 1.84 4.40
N PRO A 212 -18.08 1.37 5.65
CA PRO A 212 -19.19 1.42 6.61
C PRO A 212 -19.53 2.84 7.08
N VAL A 213 -18.52 3.69 7.29
CA VAL A 213 -18.75 5.03 7.87
C VAL A 213 -19.34 6.01 6.87
N TYR A 214 -18.94 5.96 5.60
CA TYR A 214 -19.31 6.98 4.61
C TYR A 214 -20.15 6.43 3.45
N LYS A 215 -20.20 5.12 3.26
CA LYS A 215 -20.90 4.48 2.14
C LYS A 215 -22.00 3.50 2.61
N ASN A 216 -22.19 3.35 3.91
CA ASN A 216 -23.15 2.39 4.51
C ASN A 216 -23.03 0.98 3.92
N THR A 217 -21.79 0.53 3.69
CA THR A 217 -21.48 -0.73 3.02
C THR A 217 -20.55 -1.57 3.87
N LEU A 218 -20.92 -2.84 4.09
CA LEU A 218 -20.13 -3.77 4.88
C LEU A 218 -19.00 -4.39 4.04
N PRO A 219 -17.72 -4.07 4.30
CA PRO A 219 -16.61 -4.77 3.69
C PRO A 219 -16.43 -6.14 4.34
N MET A 220 -16.05 -7.13 3.54
CA MET A 220 -15.89 -8.50 4.02
C MET A 220 -14.53 -9.07 3.64
N HIS A 221 -13.85 -9.68 4.61
CA HIS A 221 -12.65 -10.48 4.39
C HIS A 221 -13.06 -11.95 4.22
N CYS A 222 -13.45 -12.30 3.03
CA CYS A 222 -14.00 -13.61 2.68
C CYS A 222 -13.44 -14.09 1.34
N SER A 223 -13.68 -15.36 0.99
CA SER A 223 -13.74 -15.80 -0.40
C SER A 223 -15.18 -15.78 -0.88
N ALA A 224 -15.39 -15.60 -2.18
CA ALA A 224 -16.69 -15.59 -2.80
C ALA A 224 -16.65 -16.42 -4.11
N ASN A 225 -17.75 -17.08 -4.40
CA ASN A 225 -17.95 -17.78 -5.66
C ASN A 225 -19.31 -17.38 -6.23
N VAL A 226 -19.36 -17.17 -7.55
CA VAL A 226 -20.60 -16.87 -8.27
C VAL A 226 -20.94 -18.07 -9.12
N GLY A 227 -22.11 -18.66 -8.89
CA GLY A 227 -22.65 -19.79 -9.65
C GLY A 227 -23.07 -19.39 -11.08
N LYS A 228 -23.38 -20.38 -11.91
CA LYS A 228 -23.82 -20.17 -13.31
C LYS A 228 -25.15 -19.42 -13.42
N ASP A 229 -25.97 -19.53 -12.42
CA ASP A 229 -27.28 -18.88 -12.23
C ASP A 229 -27.18 -17.49 -11.61
N GLY A 230 -25.97 -17.03 -11.28
CA GLY A 230 -25.69 -15.72 -10.67
C GLY A 230 -25.80 -15.71 -9.14
N GLU A 231 -26.13 -16.81 -8.50
CA GLU A 231 -26.13 -16.91 -7.05
C GLU A 231 -24.70 -16.76 -6.49
N THR A 232 -24.55 -16.00 -5.41
CA THR A 232 -23.25 -15.73 -4.79
C THR A 232 -23.12 -16.43 -3.46
N SER A 233 -22.13 -17.31 -3.33
CA SER A 233 -21.74 -17.96 -2.09
C SER A 233 -20.55 -17.21 -1.46
N ILE A 234 -20.62 -16.98 -0.14
CA ILE A 234 -19.60 -16.26 0.60
C ILE A 234 -19.06 -17.14 1.72
N PHE A 235 -17.72 -17.25 1.82
CA PHE A 235 -17.05 -18.13 2.76
C PHE A 235 -16.23 -17.30 3.75
N PHE A 236 -16.64 -17.31 5.02
CA PHE A 236 -15.95 -16.67 6.12
C PHE A 236 -15.17 -17.68 6.95
N GLY A 237 -14.20 -17.20 7.68
CA GLY A 237 -13.45 -17.96 8.66
C GLY A 237 -12.16 -17.26 9.10
N LEU A 238 -11.59 -17.73 10.18
CA LEU A 238 -10.29 -17.27 10.65
C LEU A 238 -9.17 -17.69 9.69
N SER A 239 -7.96 -17.19 9.92
CA SER A 239 -6.78 -17.62 9.15
C SER A 239 -6.55 -19.12 9.35
N GLY A 240 -6.26 -19.86 8.27
CA GLY A 240 -6.01 -21.31 8.33
C GLY A 240 -7.25 -22.22 8.36
N THR A 241 -8.46 -21.67 8.25
CA THR A 241 -9.71 -22.48 8.25
C THR A 241 -10.09 -23.07 6.90
N GLY A 242 -9.22 -22.94 5.88
CA GLY A 242 -9.44 -23.57 4.57
C GLY A 242 -10.27 -22.77 3.57
N LYS A 243 -10.54 -21.46 3.83
CA LYS A 243 -11.34 -20.62 2.91
C LYS A 243 -10.84 -20.60 1.45
N THR A 244 -9.56 -20.77 1.24
CA THR A 244 -8.94 -20.79 -0.10
C THR A 244 -8.82 -22.20 -0.67
N THR A 245 -9.03 -23.23 0.16
CA THR A 245 -8.90 -24.64 -0.22
C THR A 245 -10.22 -25.21 -0.74
N LEU A 246 -11.34 -24.56 -0.42
CA LEU A 246 -12.66 -24.85 -0.96
C LEU A 246 -12.79 -24.22 -2.35
#